data_677a085f55d092ee9c8b58a28ffbb28b
#
_entry.id   677a085f55d092ee9c8b58a28ffbb28b
#
_cell.length_a   1.000
_cell.length_b   1.000
_cell.length_c   1.000
_cell.angle_alpha   90.00
_cell.angle_beta   90.00
_cell.angle_gamma   90.00
#
_symmetry.space_group_name_H-M   'P 1'
#
loop_
_entity.id
_entity.type
_entity.pdbx_description
1 polymer ?
#
loop_
_entity_poly.entity_id
_entity_poly.type
_entity_poly.pdbx_seq_one_letter_code
_entity_poly.pdbx_strand_id
1 'polypeptide(L)'
;VADCGKPKHSYQSYDVDAELWEDMTSFIPGPEMEEAVFTDEKQVREENIRVLKERLKERYEETHPEWIPMLGEALYKYQKKTVRKMILKDHKRPDGRAITQIRPLAAEIDMIPRAHGSAMFTRGQTQICDVVTLAPLSEAQKIDGLDENETSKRYMHLYNFPAYSVGETKVSRGPGRREIGHGALAERALVPVLPSPEEFPYAIRLVSEVLSSNGSTSQGSVCGSTLSLLDAGVPIKDMVAGIAMGLIEQDGKIAILSDIQGMEDHLGDMDFKVAGTEHGITAIQMDIKIAGIDEEILRTALAQARVGRLHILNEMRKTIDAPRPHLSKYAPKIITMNINPDKIRDVIGPGGKVITKIIDETGVKIDIEQTGEVFISGIDQEMIDLAQKKISDIVAEVEVGQVYKGKVTRILNFGAFVELEPGIDGLVHISKISHDHIKHPSEILKIDEEV
;
A
#
# COMPACT_ATOMS: atom_id res chain seq x y z
N VAL A 1 -2.51 38.36 -22.89
CA VAL A 1 -1.12 38.80 -23.17
C VAL A 1 -1.12 40.21 -23.72
N ALA A 2 -2.04 40.57 -24.68
CA ALA A 2 -2.08 41.90 -25.26
C ALA A 2 -2.32 43.01 -24.22
N ASP A 3 -3.16 42.76 -23.21
CA ASP A 3 -3.60 43.78 -22.24
C ASP A 3 -2.73 43.88 -20.99
N CYS A 4 -2.06 42.77 -20.61
CA CYS A 4 -1.29 42.71 -19.35
C CYS A 4 0.06 41.98 -19.47
N GLY A 5 0.47 41.64 -20.69
CA GLY A 5 1.75 40.99 -20.92
C GLY A 5 2.94 41.90 -20.56
N LYS A 6 3.93 41.34 -19.87
CA LYS A 6 5.19 42.03 -19.59
C LYS A 6 6.31 41.47 -20.48
N PRO A 7 7.33 42.24 -20.79
CA PRO A 7 8.54 41.73 -21.45
C PRO A 7 9.11 40.56 -20.65
N LYS A 8 9.48 39.48 -21.33
CA LYS A 8 10.19 38.36 -20.68
C LYS A 8 11.56 38.83 -20.22
N HIS A 9 11.98 38.35 -19.04
CA HIS A 9 13.35 38.55 -18.59
C HIS A 9 14.32 37.90 -19.58
N SER A 10 15.46 38.59 -19.83
CA SER A 10 16.59 37.96 -20.48
C SER A 10 17.19 36.90 -19.54
N TYR A 11 17.52 35.75 -20.06
CA TYR A 11 18.20 34.68 -19.34
C TYR A 11 19.37 34.18 -20.21
N GLN A 12 20.35 33.60 -19.54
CA GLN A 12 21.43 32.94 -20.24
C GLN A 12 20.97 31.52 -20.59
N SER A 13 20.91 31.22 -21.89
CA SER A 13 20.64 29.88 -22.38
C SER A 13 21.88 29.00 -22.17
N TYR A 14 21.67 27.76 -21.69
CA TYR A 14 22.71 26.72 -21.65
C TYR A 14 22.65 25.85 -22.92
N ASP A 15 22.37 26.45 -24.06
CA ASP A 15 22.40 25.75 -25.33
C ASP A 15 23.82 25.26 -25.62
N VAL A 16 23.92 24.05 -26.14
CA VAL A 16 25.21 23.48 -26.55
C VAL A 16 25.73 24.24 -27.75
N ASP A 17 26.98 24.69 -27.67
CA ASP A 17 27.66 25.36 -28.76
C ASP A 17 27.64 24.47 -30.02
N ALA A 18 27.43 25.08 -31.17
CA ALA A 18 27.34 24.35 -32.44
C ALA A 18 28.71 23.72 -32.83
N GLU A 19 29.81 24.42 -32.55
CA GLU A 19 31.18 23.91 -32.80
C GLU A 19 31.49 22.70 -31.89
N LEU A 20 31.13 22.82 -30.58
CA LEU A 20 31.24 21.69 -29.66
C LEU A 20 30.40 20.49 -30.16
N TRP A 21 29.18 20.76 -30.62
CA TRP A 21 28.29 19.69 -31.12
C TRP A 21 28.90 18.97 -32.33
N GLU A 22 29.41 19.70 -33.31
CA GLU A 22 30.01 19.13 -34.52
C GLU A 22 31.28 18.34 -34.19
N ASP A 23 32.19 18.89 -33.39
CA ASP A 23 33.42 18.22 -33.00
C ASP A 23 33.15 16.96 -32.16
N MET A 24 32.25 17.05 -31.16
CA MET A 24 31.87 15.93 -30.32
C MET A 24 31.26 14.78 -31.14
N THR A 25 30.31 15.09 -32.04
CA THR A 25 29.63 14.04 -32.84
C THR A 25 30.54 13.47 -33.93
N SER A 26 31.59 14.18 -34.34
CA SER A 26 32.64 13.67 -35.20
C SER A 26 33.63 12.77 -34.44
N PHE A 27 33.98 13.14 -33.21
CA PHE A 27 34.88 12.38 -32.36
C PHE A 27 34.26 11.11 -31.78
N ILE A 28 32.98 11.16 -31.40
CA ILE A 28 32.16 10.01 -31.01
C ILE A 28 31.13 9.78 -32.11
N PRO A 29 31.38 8.89 -33.08
CA PRO A 29 30.47 8.67 -34.19
C PRO A 29 29.18 7.98 -33.72
N GLY A 30 28.08 8.15 -34.46
CA GLY A 30 26.76 7.63 -34.12
C GLY A 30 26.74 6.15 -33.73
N PRO A 31 27.39 5.22 -34.45
CA PRO A 31 27.46 3.82 -34.07
C PRO A 31 28.09 3.57 -32.69
N GLU A 32 29.13 4.32 -32.32
CA GLU A 32 29.76 4.19 -30.99
C GLU A 32 28.82 4.69 -29.86
N MET A 33 28.10 5.79 -30.07
CA MET A 33 27.10 6.25 -29.12
C MET A 33 25.93 5.23 -29.01
N GLU A 34 25.51 4.64 -30.13
CA GLU A 34 24.48 3.61 -30.15
C GLU A 34 24.91 2.35 -29.38
N GLU A 35 26.15 1.91 -29.55
CA GLU A 35 26.73 0.79 -28.80
C GLU A 35 26.81 1.11 -27.30
N ALA A 36 27.19 2.32 -26.93
CA ALA A 36 27.28 2.74 -25.53
C ALA A 36 25.94 2.75 -24.81
N VAL A 37 24.83 3.07 -25.48
CA VAL A 37 23.48 3.08 -24.89
C VAL A 37 22.75 1.75 -25.02
N PHE A 38 23.16 0.86 -25.93
CA PHE A 38 22.48 -0.39 -26.21
C PHE A 38 22.96 -1.52 -25.29
N THR A 39 22.33 -1.59 -24.13
CA THR A 39 22.53 -2.70 -23.17
C THR A 39 21.32 -2.76 -22.24
N ASP A 40 20.95 -3.95 -21.80
CA ASP A 40 19.91 -4.20 -20.80
C ASP A 40 20.38 -3.83 -19.37
N GLU A 41 21.71 -3.79 -19.14
CA GLU A 41 22.30 -3.46 -17.85
C GLU A 41 22.49 -1.97 -17.64
N LYS A 42 21.74 -1.38 -16.69
CA LYS A 42 21.81 0.04 -16.34
C LYS A 42 23.22 0.49 -15.97
N GLN A 43 23.90 -0.27 -15.10
CA GLN A 43 25.24 0.09 -14.61
C GLN A 43 26.29 0.08 -15.74
N VAL A 44 26.22 -0.90 -16.63
CA VAL A 44 27.12 -0.99 -17.81
C VAL A 44 26.90 0.22 -18.71
N ARG A 45 25.65 0.58 -18.96
CA ARG A 45 25.30 1.76 -19.76
C ARG A 45 25.83 3.06 -19.15
N GLU A 46 25.63 3.25 -17.86
CA GLU A 46 26.10 4.45 -17.13
C GLU A 46 27.63 4.52 -17.18
N GLU A 47 28.31 3.39 -17.05
CA GLU A 47 29.78 3.31 -17.18
C GLU A 47 30.26 3.64 -18.60
N ASN A 48 29.62 3.08 -19.64
CA ASN A 48 29.95 3.39 -21.02
C ASN A 48 29.86 4.90 -21.29
N ILE A 49 28.80 5.54 -20.83
CA ILE A 49 28.61 7.00 -20.98
C ILE A 49 29.65 7.78 -20.17
N ARG A 50 29.99 7.31 -18.98
CA ARG A 50 31.06 7.93 -18.18
C ARG A 50 32.38 7.88 -18.90
N VAL A 51 32.76 6.75 -19.51
CA VAL A 51 33.97 6.59 -20.30
C VAL A 51 33.99 7.58 -21.49
N LEU A 52 32.89 7.70 -22.22
CA LEU A 52 32.77 8.66 -23.30
C LEU A 52 32.99 10.12 -22.82
N LYS A 53 32.40 10.43 -21.64
CA LYS A 53 32.56 11.77 -21.04
C LYS A 53 33.97 12.06 -20.64
N GLU A 54 34.70 11.12 -20.04
CA GLU A 54 36.13 11.31 -19.68
C GLU A 54 37.02 11.49 -20.92
N ARG A 55 36.77 10.70 -21.97
CA ARG A 55 37.49 10.89 -23.26
C ARG A 55 37.27 12.27 -23.86
N LEU A 56 36.06 12.80 -23.82
CA LEU A 56 35.76 14.17 -24.26
C LEU A 56 36.46 15.20 -23.38
N LYS A 57 36.49 14.99 -22.05
CA LYS A 57 37.14 15.89 -21.11
C LYS A 57 38.64 15.93 -21.37
N GLU A 58 39.31 14.78 -21.52
CA GLU A 58 40.73 14.71 -21.86
C GLU A 58 41.03 15.43 -23.18
N ARG A 59 40.16 15.25 -24.20
CA ARG A 59 40.34 15.94 -25.50
C ARG A 59 40.29 17.47 -25.39
N TYR A 60 39.35 17.97 -24.58
CA TYR A 60 39.08 19.42 -24.52
C TYR A 60 39.82 20.14 -23.39
N GLU A 61 40.47 19.44 -22.48
CA GLU A 61 41.13 20.05 -21.33
C GLU A 61 42.23 21.08 -21.74
N GLU A 62 42.94 20.78 -22.82
CA GLU A 62 43.99 21.68 -23.36
C GLU A 62 43.49 22.54 -24.53
N THR A 63 42.54 22.04 -25.33
CA THR A 63 42.12 22.70 -26.59
C THR A 63 40.95 23.66 -26.40
N HIS A 64 39.96 23.30 -25.60
CA HIS A 64 38.70 24.03 -25.40
C HIS A 64 38.20 23.91 -23.97
N PRO A 65 38.92 24.39 -22.96
CA PRO A 65 38.53 24.26 -21.55
C PRO A 65 37.17 24.90 -21.23
N GLU A 66 36.73 25.89 -22.03
CA GLU A 66 35.40 26.53 -21.95
C GLU A 66 34.22 25.55 -22.24
N TRP A 67 34.48 24.46 -22.95
CA TRP A 67 33.44 23.45 -23.27
C TRP A 67 33.22 22.45 -22.16
N ILE A 68 34.16 22.26 -21.23
CA ILE A 68 34.09 21.26 -20.16
C ILE A 68 32.82 21.36 -19.34
N PRO A 69 32.32 22.54 -18.91
CA PRO A 69 31.07 22.66 -18.16
C PRO A 69 29.85 22.22 -18.95
N MET A 70 29.89 22.28 -20.29
CA MET A 70 28.74 21.93 -21.17
C MET A 70 28.73 20.48 -21.59
N LEU A 71 29.79 19.68 -21.34
CA LEU A 71 29.87 18.28 -21.79
C LEU A 71 28.74 17.38 -21.28
N GLY A 72 28.29 17.63 -20.06
CA GLY A 72 27.15 16.86 -19.50
C GLY A 72 25.90 17.06 -20.31
N GLU A 73 25.53 18.28 -20.64
CA GLU A 73 24.37 18.63 -21.43
C GLU A 73 24.53 18.21 -22.90
N ALA A 74 25.70 18.37 -23.47
CA ALA A 74 25.99 17.95 -24.85
C ALA A 74 25.83 16.43 -25.02
N LEU A 75 26.39 15.62 -24.13
CA LEU A 75 26.25 14.19 -24.12
C LEU A 75 24.79 13.75 -23.88
N TYR A 76 24.07 14.41 -22.97
CA TYR A 76 22.66 14.14 -22.73
C TYR A 76 21.82 14.37 -24.01
N LYS A 77 22.03 15.47 -24.69
CA LYS A 77 21.36 15.77 -25.98
C LYS A 77 21.74 14.75 -27.05
N TYR A 78 23.00 14.28 -27.08
CA TYR A 78 23.42 13.29 -28.04
C TYR A 78 22.82 11.91 -27.76
N GLN A 79 22.81 11.47 -26.49
CA GLN A 79 22.11 10.26 -26.09
C GLN A 79 20.63 10.33 -26.47
N LYS A 80 19.97 11.45 -26.13
CA LYS A 80 18.56 11.67 -26.47
C LYS A 80 18.30 11.51 -27.94
N LYS A 81 19.10 12.12 -28.79
CA LYS A 81 18.99 12.05 -30.25
C LYS A 81 19.21 10.60 -30.74
N THR A 82 20.20 9.91 -30.20
CA THR A 82 20.52 8.52 -30.58
C THR A 82 19.42 7.55 -30.20
N VAL A 83 18.97 7.58 -28.94
CA VAL A 83 17.91 6.68 -28.44
C VAL A 83 16.58 6.92 -29.16
N ARG A 84 16.20 8.19 -29.40
CA ARG A 84 14.99 8.52 -30.13
C ARG A 84 15.05 8.02 -31.58
N LYS A 85 16.21 8.14 -32.23
CA LYS A 85 16.43 7.56 -33.57
C LYS A 85 16.28 6.04 -33.57
N MET A 86 16.91 5.35 -32.61
CA MET A 86 16.80 3.90 -32.47
C MET A 86 15.33 3.44 -32.34
N ILE A 87 14.55 4.13 -31.51
CA ILE A 87 13.16 3.75 -31.25
C ILE A 87 12.26 4.10 -32.45
N LEU A 88 12.37 5.32 -33.02
CA LEU A 88 11.48 5.81 -34.08
C LEU A 88 11.78 5.29 -35.48
N LYS A 89 13.07 5.00 -35.77
CA LYS A 89 13.51 4.56 -37.11
C LYS A 89 13.80 3.07 -37.14
N ASP A 90 14.53 2.57 -36.13
CA ASP A 90 15.04 1.22 -36.12
C ASP A 90 14.16 0.27 -35.33
N HIS A 91 13.09 0.80 -34.66
CA HIS A 91 12.17 0.07 -33.77
C HIS A 91 12.88 -0.74 -32.70
N LYS A 92 14.05 -0.22 -32.23
CA LYS A 92 14.93 -0.88 -31.29
C LYS A 92 15.02 -0.07 -29.99
N ARG A 93 14.66 -0.70 -28.90
CA ARG A 93 14.78 -0.08 -27.55
C ARG A 93 16.21 -0.25 -27.03
N PRO A 94 16.70 0.60 -26.11
CA PRO A 94 18.05 0.51 -25.56
C PRO A 94 18.40 -0.82 -24.92
N ASP A 95 17.43 -1.56 -24.39
CA ASP A 95 17.58 -2.88 -23.79
C ASP A 95 17.24 -4.05 -24.74
N GLY A 96 17.06 -3.77 -26.03
CA GLY A 96 16.79 -4.76 -27.05
C GLY A 96 15.34 -5.23 -27.15
N ARG A 97 14.45 -4.78 -26.25
CA ARG A 97 13.03 -5.15 -26.28
C ARG A 97 12.30 -4.58 -27.52
N ALA A 98 11.22 -5.24 -27.93
CA ALA A 98 10.24 -4.70 -28.84
C ALA A 98 9.44 -3.55 -28.14
N ILE A 99 8.79 -2.70 -28.94
CA ILE A 99 8.07 -1.49 -28.48
C ILE A 99 7.03 -1.80 -27.38
N THR A 100 6.30 -2.90 -27.52
CA THR A 100 5.24 -3.32 -26.58
C THR A 100 5.67 -4.37 -25.57
N GLN A 101 6.93 -4.82 -25.65
CA GLN A 101 7.43 -5.90 -24.78
C GLN A 101 7.64 -5.41 -23.35
N ILE A 102 7.14 -6.21 -22.39
CA ILE A 102 7.32 -6.03 -20.96
C ILE A 102 8.59 -6.74 -20.51
N ARG A 103 9.31 -6.19 -19.55
CA ARG A 103 10.48 -6.80 -18.90
C ARG A 103 10.10 -8.13 -18.25
N PRO A 104 11.04 -9.05 -18.05
CA PRO A 104 10.82 -10.27 -17.27
C PRO A 104 10.23 -9.93 -15.90
N LEU A 105 9.19 -10.67 -15.49
CA LEU A 105 8.49 -10.49 -14.23
C LEU A 105 8.75 -11.68 -13.31
N ALA A 106 8.90 -11.40 -12.00
CA ALA A 106 8.89 -12.42 -10.96
C ALA A 106 8.14 -11.87 -9.74
N ALA A 107 7.45 -12.75 -9.02
CA ALA A 107 6.72 -12.43 -7.82
C ALA A 107 6.95 -13.51 -6.77
N GLU A 108 7.18 -13.10 -5.53
CA GLU A 108 7.38 -13.97 -4.38
C GLU A 108 6.57 -13.42 -3.20
N ILE A 109 6.07 -14.28 -2.34
CA ILE A 109 5.31 -13.93 -1.14
C ILE A 109 5.93 -14.57 0.09
N ASP A 110 5.47 -14.16 1.29
CA ASP A 110 5.98 -14.66 2.57
C ASP A 110 7.49 -14.41 2.75
N MET A 111 7.94 -13.23 2.29
CA MET A 111 9.37 -12.85 2.30
C MET A 111 9.90 -12.57 3.70
N ILE A 112 9.04 -12.04 4.58
CA ILE A 112 9.39 -11.65 5.95
C ILE A 112 8.56 -12.47 6.94
N PRO A 113 9.13 -13.49 7.61
CA PRO A 113 8.37 -14.49 8.37
C PRO A 113 7.53 -13.97 9.53
N ARG A 114 7.83 -12.77 10.06
CA ARG A 114 7.08 -12.15 11.17
C ARG A 114 6.15 -11.04 10.73
N ALA A 115 6.16 -10.67 9.47
CA ALA A 115 5.19 -9.74 8.92
C ALA A 115 3.78 -10.37 8.86
N HIS A 116 2.77 -9.53 8.74
CA HIS A 116 1.40 -10.03 8.58
C HIS A 116 1.13 -10.46 7.14
N GLY A 117 1.83 -9.87 6.18
CA GLY A 117 1.94 -10.26 4.79
C GLY A 117 3.13 -9.54 4.17
N SER A 118 3.80 -10.16 3.21
CA SER A 118 4.94 -9.58 2.52
C SER A 118 5.13 -10.18 1.14
N ALA A 119 5.56 -9.34 0.20
CA ALA A 119 5.83 -9.76 -1.17
C ALA A 119 7.06 -9.07 -1.74
N MET A 120 7.72 -9.76 -2.67
CA MET A 120 8.73 -9.20 -3.55
C MET A 120 8.18 -9.19 -4.98
N PHE A 121 8.16 -8.02 -5.61
CA PHE A 121 7.83 -7.90 -7.02
C PHE A 121 9.04 -7.43 -7.80
N THR A 122 9.43 -8.20 -8.81
CA THR A 122 10.57 -7.92 -9.67
C THR A 122 10.12 -7.69 -11.10
N ARG A 123 10.63 -6.64 -11.72
CA ARG A 123 10.41 -6.27 -13.10
C ARG A 123 11.74 -5.88 -13.73
N GLY A 124 12.38 -6.85 -14.42
CA GLY A 124 13.77 -6.67 -14.86
C GLY A 124 14.67 -6.32 -13.68
N GLN A 125 15.35 -5.18 -13.76
CA GLN A 125 16.23 -4.68 -12.68
C GLN A 125 15.51 -3.87 -11.60
N THR A 126 14.20 -3.74 -11.64
CA THR A 126 13.42 -3.05 -10.62
C THR A 126 12.85 -4.06 -9.64
N GLN A 127 13.15 -3.89 -8.34
CA GLN A 127 12.67 -4.76 -7.26
C GLN A 127 12.06 -3.93 -6.14
N ILE A 128 10.89 -4.33 -5.69
CA ILE A 128 10.17 -3.72 -4.57
C ILE A 128 9.77 -4.81 -3.59
N CYS A 129 10.06 -4.58 -2.31
CA CYS A 129 9.57 -5.38 -1.20
C CYS A 129 8.42 -4.65 -0.52
N ASP A 130 7.26 -5.27 -0.48
CA ASP A 130 6.05 -4.71 0.13
C ASP A 130 5.69 -5.49 1.39
N VAL A 131 5.38 -4.76 2.47
CA VAL A 131 5.10 -5.34 3.79
C VAL A 131 3.81 -4.78 4.33
N VAL A 132 2.90 -5.67 4.73
CA VAL A 132 1.62 -5.34 5.34
C VAL A 132 1.66 -5.56 6.85
N THR A 133 1.15 -4.58 7.58
CA THR A 133 0.85 -4.66 9.01
C THR A 133 -0.64 -4.39 9.21
N LEU A 134 -1.31 -5.28 9.91
CA LEU A 134 -2.71 -5.17 10.31
C LEU A 134 -2.79 -4.76 11.78
N ALA A 135 -3.73 -3.89 12.11
CA ALA A 135 -3.96 -3.43 13.48
C ALA A 135 -5.46 -3.16 13.70
N PRO A 136 -5.94 -3.04 14.94
CA PRO A 136 -7.31 -2.59 15.23
C PRO A 136 -7.61 -1.22 14.61
N LEU A 137 -8.88 -0.92 14.32
CA LEU A 137 -9.31 0.36 13.72
C LEU A 137 -8.91 1.58 14.53
N SER A 138 -8.80 1.47 15.85
CA SER A 138 -8.32 2.54 16.73
C SER A 138 -6.87 2.98 16.45
N GLU A 139 -6.09 2.17 15.72
CA GLU A 139 -4.74 2.52 15.24
C GLU A 139 -4.74 3.18 13.85
N ALA A 140 -5.92 3.47 13.30
CA ALA A 140 -6.01 4.26 12.07
C ALA A 140 -5.35 5.64 12.24
N GLN A 141 -4.73 6.14 11.20
CA GLN A 141 -4.10 7.45 11.21
C GLN A 141 -5.17 8.52 11.47
N LYS A 142 -5.01 9.30 12.52
CA LYS A 142 -5.85 10.47 12.77
C LYS A 142 -5.44 11.61 11.84
N ILE A 143 -6.42 12.23 11.21
CA ILE A 143 -6.25 13.39 10.34
C ILE A 143 -6.81 14.59 11.10
N ASP A 144 -5.94 15.58 11.33
CA ASP A 144 -6.29 16.85 12.01
C ASP A 144 -5.94 18.00 11.06
N GLY A 145 -6.79 18.20 10.05
CA GLY A 145 -6.68 19.26 9.04
C GLY A 145 -7.77 20.31 9.21
N LEU A 146 -7.53 21.53 8.70
CA LEU A 146 -8.50 22.62 8.79
C LEU A 146 -9.70 22.46 7.85
N ASP A 147 -9.51 21.76 6.73
CA ASP A 147 -10.50 21.66 5.63
C ASP A 147 -10.91 20.21 5.32
N GLU A 148 -10.58 19.25 6.17
CA GLU A 148 -10.80 17.85 5.88
C GLU A 148 -12.08 17.32 6.53
N ASN A 149 -12.92 16.66 5.72
CA ASN A 149 -14.13 15.98 6.20
C ASN A 149 -13.81 14.61 6.80
N GLU A 150 -12.63 14.04 6.48
CA GLU A 150 -12.18 12.77 7.03
C GLU A 150 -11.32 13.01 8.28
N THR A 151 -11.72 12.39 9.37
CA THR A 151 -11.01 12.49 10.67
C THR A 151 -10.02 11.34 10.89
N SER A 152 -10.11 10.29 10.09
CA SER A 152 -9.23 9.12 10.19
C SER A 152 -9.01 8.45 8.83
N LYS A 153 -7.85 7.82 8.69
CA LYS A 153 -7.45 7.06 7.50
C LYS A 153 -7.00 5.68 7.93
N ARG A 154 -7.78 4.66 7.57
CA ARG A 154 -7.49 3.27 7.95
C ARG A 154 -6.49 2.56 7.03
N TYR A 155 -6.35 3.00 5.78
CA TYR A 155 -5.35 2.48 4.85
C TYR A 155 -4.25 3.51 4.64
N MET A 156 -3.03 3.12 4.97
CA MET A 156 -1.84 3.95 4.86
C MET A 156 -0.84 3.25 3.95
N HIS A 157 -0.44 3.92 2.87
CA HIS A 157 0.59 3.41 1.97
C HIS A 157 1.84 4.30 2.07
N LEU A 158 2.92 3.74 2.59
CA LEU A 158 4.23 4.38 2.69
C LEU A 158 5.14 3.84 1.61
N TYR A 159 5.91 4.72 0.98
CA TYR A 159 6.82 4.36 -0.10
C TYR A 159 8.20 4.93 0.19
N ASN A 160 9.20 4.07 0.22
CA ASN A 160 10.59 4.41 0.46
C ASN A 160 11.44 4.18 -0.80
N PHE A 161 12.23 5.19 -1.17
CA PHE A 161 13.14 5.14 -2.30
C PHE A 161 14.56 5.50 -1.84
N PRO A 162 15.25 4.58 -1.16
CA PRO A 162 16.58 4.84 -0.64
C PRO A 162 17.62 5.00 -1.77
N ALA A 163 18.65 5.76 -1.51
CA ALA A 163 19.69 6.07 -2.50
C ALA A 163 20.38 4.81 -3.06
N TYR A 164 20.56 3.79 -2.24
CA TYR A 164 21.16 2.52 -2.68
C TYR A 164 20.39 1.86 -3.82
N SER A 165 19.06 2.09 -3.92
CA SER A 165 18.22 1.49 -4.98
C SER A 165 18.62 1.92 -6.39
N VAL A 166 19.31 3.02 -6.51
CA VAL A 166 19.88 3.55 -7.78
C VAL A 166 21.40 3.54 -7.80
N GLY A 167 22.07 2.92 -6.81
CA GLY A 167 23.52 2.85 -6.71
C GLY A 167 24.18 4.12 -6.19
N GLU A 168 23.41 5.00 -5.53
CA GLU A 168 23.93 6.25 -4.97
C GLU A 168 24.17 6.15 -3.45
N THR A 169 25.08 6.99 -2.94
CA THR A 169 25.25 7.26 -1.51
C THR A 169 24.70 8.64 -1.18
N LYS A 170 23.70 8.70 -0.29
CA LYS A 170 23.05 9.95 0.07
C LYS A 170 22.57 9.92 1.52
N VAL A 171 22.66 11.04 2.20
CA VAL A 171 22.07 11.20 3.53
C VAL A 171 20.55 11.17 3.42
N SER A 172 19.90 10.27 4.14
CA SER A 172 18.43 10.25 4.24
C SER A 172 17.96 11.37 5.17
N ARG A 173 17.09 12.24 4.65
CA ARG A 173 16.46 13.35 5.40
C ARG A 173 14.95 13.20 5.50
N GLY A 174 14.46 11.97 5.37
CA GLY A 174 13.02 11.64 5.26
C GLY A 174 12.53 11.62 3.80
N PRO A 175 11.25 11.31 3.58
CA PRO A 175 10.69 11.14 2.25
C PRO A 175 10.64 12.46 1.49
N GLY A 176 11.13 12.43 0.25
CA GLY A 176 11.04 13.54 -0.69
C GLY A 176 9.66 13.60 -1.38
N ARG A 177 9.42 14.67 -2.16
CA ARG A 177 8.16 14.84 -2.91
C ARG A 177 7.86 13.68 -3.86
N ARG A 178 8.89 13.09 -4.47
CA ARG A 178 8.76 11.93 -5.36
C ARG A 178 8.23 10.71 -4.60
N GLU A 179 8.77 10.45 -3.43
CA GLU A 179 8.34 9.32 -2.59
C GLU A 179 6.89 9.49 -2.12
N ILE A 180 6.53 10.70 -1.68
CA ILE A 180 5.15 11.04 -1.29
C ILE A 180 4.20 10.85 -2.48
N GLY A 181 4.55 11.35 -3.67
CA GLY A 181 3.73 11.22 -4.88
C GLY A 181 3.56 9.77 -5.36
N HIS A 182 4.64 8.96 -5.30
CA HIS A 182 4.60 7.55 -5.66
C HIS A 182 3.75 6.74 -4.66
N GLY A 183 3.89 6.99 -3.36
CA GLY A 183 3.07 6.38 -2.33
C GLY A 183 1.59 6.72 -2.50
N ALA A 184 1.26 7.99 -2.73
CA ALA A 184 -0.10 8.44 -2.96
C ALA A 184 -0.74 7.83 -4.23
N LEU A 185 0.04 7.62 -5.29
CA LEU A 185 -0.43 6.93 -6.49
C LEU A 185 -0.77 5.45 -6.21
N ALA A 186 0.13 4.74 -5.54
CA ALA A 186 -0.07 3.34 -5.20
C ALA A 186 -1.25 3.17 -4.22
N GLU A 187 -1.38 4.05 -3.23
CA GLU A 187 -2.52 4.08 -2.32
C GLU A 187 -3.84 4.25 -3.08
N ARG A 188 -3.92 5.28 -3.94
CA ARG A 188 -5.12 5.55 -4.76
C ARG A 188 -5.48 4.38 -5.66
N ALA A 189 -4.48 3.66 -6.18
CA ALA A 189 -4.71 2.49 -7.03
C ALA A 189 -5.39 1.33 -6.29
N LEU A 190 -5.16 1.18 -4.99
CA LEU A 190 -5.63 0.05 -4.19
C LEU A 190 -6.91 0.36 -3.39
N VAL A 191 -7.15 1.61 -2.97
CA VAL A 191 -8.33 2.00 -2.20
C VAL A 191 -9.65 1.45 -2.76
N PRO A 192 -9.93 1.49 -4.10
CA PRO A 192 -11.20 1.00 -4.64
C PRO A 192 -11.44 -0.50 -4.46
N VAL A 193 -10.38 -1.28 -4.26
CA VAL A 193 -10.48 -2.75 -4.12
C VAL A 193 -10.40 -3.24 -2.68
N LEU A 194 -10.14 -2.35 -1.73
CA LEU A 194 -10.11 -2.73 -0.31
C LEU A 194 -11.52 -3.13 0.19
N PRO A 195 -11.61 -4.08 1.12
CA PRO A 195 -12.87 -4.41 1.79
C PRO A 195 -13.34 -3.21 2.65
N SER A 196 -14.64 -3.16 2.96
CA SER A 196 -15.17 -2.16 3.87
C SER A 196 -14.71 -2.41 5.33
N PRO A 197 -14.83 -1.43 6.24
CA PRO A 197 -14.52 -1.64 7.66
C PRO A 197 -15.37 -2.73 8.30
N GLU A 198 -16.61 -2.89 7.86
CA GLU A 198 -17.54 -3.90 8.36
C GLU A 198 -17.13 -5.31 7.91
N GLU A 199 -16.61 -5.44 6.69
CA GLU A 199 -16.12 -6.72 6.14
C GLU A 199 -14.78 -7.12 6.72
N PHE A 200 -13.91 -6.12 6.99
CA PHE A 200 -12.55 -6.34 7.48
C PHE A 200 -12.14 -5.22 8.43
N PRO A 201 -12.40 -5.37 9.75
CA PRO A 201 -12.29 -4.31 10.75
C PRO A 201 -10.83 -4.02 11.17
N TYR A 202 -9.94 -3.86 10.20
CA TYR A 202 -8.53 -3.58 10.44
C TYR A 202 -8.10 -2.24 9.85
N ALA A 203 -7.25 -1.53 10.56
CA ALA A 203 -6.34 -0.56 9.99
C ALA A 203 -5.22 -1.32 9.26
N ILE A 204 -4.91 -0.90 8.04
CA ILE A 204 -3.93 -1.54 7.16
C ILE A 204 -2.79 -0.55 6.90
N ARG A 205 -1.60 -0.90 7.33
CA ARG A 205 -0.39 -0.16 7.00
C ARG A 205 0.45 -0.98 6.04
N LEU A 206 0.71 -0.43 4.87
CA LEU A 206 1.55 -1.02 3.84
C LEU A 206 2.78 -0.16 3.62
N VAL A 207 3.93 -0.80 3.54
CA VAL A 207 5.22 -0.14 3.26
C VAL A 207 5.83 -0.79 2.03
N SER A 208 6.07 0.01 0.99
CA SER A 208 6.83 -0.38 -0.19
C SER A 208 8.27 0.10 -0.05
N GLU A 209 9.21 -0.82 -0.04
CA GLU A 209 10.65 -0.57 0.02
C GLU A 209 11.29 -0.87 -1.33
N VAL A 210 11.81 0.14 -2.00
CA VAL A 210 12.47 -0.04 -3.30
C VAL A 210 13.90 -0.53 -3.08
N LEU A 211 14.17 -1.78 -3.45
CA LEU A 211 15.50 -2.40 -3.29
C LEU A 211 16.40 -2.10 -4.48
N SER A 212 15.85 -2.06 -5.69
CA SER A 212 16.56 -1.72 -6.91
C SER A 212 15.64 -1.01 -7.89
N SER A 213 16.15 -0.05 -8.66
CA SER A 213 15.35 0.75 -9.59
C SER A 213 16.01 0.97 -10.94
N ASN A 214 15.28 0.55 -11.99
CA ASN A 214 15.51 0.97 -13.37
C ASN A 214 14.19 1.43 -14.02
N GLY A 215 13.48 2.36 -13.34
CA GLY A 215 12.19 2.91 -13.77
C GLY A 215 10.98 2.06 -13.42
N SER A 216 9.80 2.67 -13.49
CA SER A 216 8.48 2.07 -13.19
C SER A 216 8.32 1.56 -11.74
N THR A 217 9.03 2.12 -10.77
CA THR A 217 9.01 1.67 -9.37
C THR A 217 7.66 1.83 -8.70
N SER A 218 6.94 2.95 -8.93
CA SER A 218 5.61 3.14 -8.36
C SER A 218 4.59 2.11 -8.84
N GLN A 219 4.72 1.67 -10.10
CA GLN A 219 3.86 0.61 -10.64
C GLN A 219 4.28 -0.78 -10.16
N GLY A 220 5.56 -0.98 -9.87
CA GLY A 220 6.05 -2.16 -9.18
C GLY A 220 5.50 -2.24 -7.74
N SER A 221 5.44 -1.11 -7.00
CA SER A 221 4.85 -1.09 -5.67
C SER A 221 3.34 -1.40 -5.68
N VAL A 222 2.58 -0.97 -6.70
CA VAL A 222 1.17 -1.38 -6.87
C VAL A 222 1.04 -2.90 -6.97
N CYS A 223 1.89 -3.54 -7.78
CA CYS A 223 1.88 -4.99 -7.96
C CYS A 223 2.29 -5.73 -6.67
N GLY A 224 3.40 -5.35 -6.06
CA GLY A 224 3.88 -5.96 -4.82
C GLY A 224 2.92 -5.75 -3.65
N SER A 225 2.28 -4.58 -3.58
CA SER A 225 1.26 -4.28 -2.58
C SER A 225 0.02 -5.17 -2.73
N THR A 226 -0.44 -5.40 -3.95
CA THR A 226 -1.54 -6.34 -4.21
C THR A 226 -1.19 -7.74 -3.71
N LEU A 227 0.01 -8.24 -4.03
CA LEU A 227 0.48 -9.55 -3.58
C LEU A 227 0.60 -9.63 -2.06
N SER A 228 1.16 -8.61 -1.41
CA SER A 228 1.34 -8.58 0.04
C SER A 228 0.01 -8.47 0.80
N LEU A 229 -1.01 -7.79 0.24
CA LEU A 229 -2.36 -7.77 0.79
C LEU A 229 -3.02 -9.14 0.73
N LEU A 230 -2.89 -9.85 -0.40
CA LEU A 230 -3.38 -11.23 -0.54
C LEU A 230 -2.64 -12.19 0.41
N ASP A 231 -1.33 -12.04 0.54
CA ASP A 231 -0.51 -12.81 1.48
C ASP A 231 -0.89 -12.55 2.95
N ALA A 232 -1.31 -11.32 3.27
CA ALA A 232 -1.84 -10.97 4.59
C ALA A 232 -3.25 -11.51 4.87
N GLY A 233 -3.93 -12.07 3.87
CA GLY A 233 -5.32 -12.52 3.98
C GLY A 233 -6.35 -11.39 3.93
N VAL A 234 -5.98 -10.21 3.41
CA VAL A 234 -6.92 -9.11 3.20
C VAL A 234 -7.85 -9.44 2.03
N PRO A 235 -9.17 -9.49 2.21
CA PRO A 235 -10.12 -9.88 1.17
C PRO A 235 -10.37 -8.72 0.20
N ILE A 236 -9.34 -8.35 -0.58
CA ILE A 236 -9.49 -7.36 -1.63
C ILE A 236 -10.47 -7.85 -2.71
N LYS A 237 -11.27 -6.92 -3.26
CA LYS A 237 -12.32 -7.25 -4.25
C LYS A 237 -11.75 -7.78 -5.56
N ASP A 238 -10.56 -7.33 -5.94
CA ASP A 238 -9.87 -7.75 -7.17
C ASP A 238 -8.39 -7.41 -7.08
N MET A 239 -7.56 -8.08 -7.88
CA MET A 239 -6.14 -7.78 -8.00
C MET A 239 -5.91 -6.54 -8.84
N VAL A 240 -4.94 -5.72 -8.43
CA VAL A 240 -4.51 -4.52 -9.16
C VAL A 240 -3.09 -4.68 -9.65
N ALA A 241 -2.85 -4.40 -10.91
CA ALA A 241 -1.51 -4.28 -11.48
C ALA A 241 -1.29 -2.89 -12.07
N GLY A 242 -0.04 -2.48 -12.12
CA GLY A 242 0.36 -1.20 -12.68
C GLY A 242 1.38 -1.33 -13.80
N ILE A 243 1.29 -0.45 -14.79
CA ILE A 243 2.24 -0.33 -15.90
C ILE A 243 2.57 1.13 -16.17
N ALA A 244 3.82 1.42 -16.56
CA ALA A 244 4.23 2.74 -17.05
C ALA A 244 4.41 2.68 -18.56
N MET A 245 3.69 3.57 -19.25
CA MET A 245 3.75 3.77 -20.69
C MET A 245 4.62 5.00 -20.99
N GLY A 246 5.30 4.99 -22.11
CA GLY A 246 6.07 6.13 -22.60
C GLY A 246 5.63 6.57 -23.97
N LEU A 247 5.96 7.82 -24.31
CA LEU A 247 5.78 8.38 -25.64
C LEU A 247 7.09 8.97 -26.12
N ILE A 248 7.41 8.71 -27.38
CA ILE A 248 8.44 9.41 -28.11
C ILE A 248 7.82 9.94 -29.39
N GLU A 249 7.87 11.27 -29.57
CA GLU A 249 7.39 11.96 -30.76
C GLU A 249 8.51 12.81 -31.36
N GLN A 250 8.79 12.65 -32.65
CA GLN A 250 9.74 13.49 -33.36
C GLN A 250 9.43 13.50 -34.85
N ASP A 251 9.38 14.70 -35.44
CA ASP A 251 9.14 14.92 -36.87
C ASP A 251 7.85 14.24 -37.37
N GLY A 252 6.78 14.26 -36.57
CA GLY A 252 5.49 13.63 -36.86
C GLY A 252 5.49 12.10 -36.74
N LYS A 253 6.57 11.49 -36.29
CA LYS A 253 6.62 10.05 -35.97
C LYS A 253 6.39 9.83 -34.49
N ILE A 254 5.61 8.82 -34.16
CA ILE A 254 5.19 8.50 -32.80
C ILE A 254 5.53 7.05 -32.48
N ALA A 255 6.05 6.81 -31.27
CA ALA A 255 6.19 5.48 -30.69
C ALA A 255 5.65 5.50 -29.25
N ILE A 256 4.71 4.60 -28.96
CA ILE A 256 4.16 4.38 -27.61
C ILE A 256 4.80 3.13 -27.06
N LEU A 257 5.53 3.28 -25.93
CA LEU A 257 6.32 2.23 -25.30
C LEU A 257 5.55 1.62 -24.12
N SER A 258 5.52 0.29 -24.04
CA SER A 258 5.04 -0.41 -22.83
C SER A 258 6.19 -0.65 -21.86
N ASP A 259 5.90 -0.50 -20.57
CA ASP A 259 6.84 -0.79 -19.47
C ASP A 259 8.19 -0.10 -19.66
N ILE A 260 8.17 1.24 -19.57
CA ILE A 260 9.36 2.05 -19.75
C ILE A 260 10.37 1.85 -18.62
N GLN A 261 11.65 1.85 -18.99
CA GLN A 261 12.78 1.93 -18.07
C GLN A 261 13.22 3.38 -17.80
N GLY A 262 14.13 3.58 -16.84
CA GLY A 262 14.54 4.91 -16.42
C GLY A 262 15.08 5.81 -17.53
N MET A 263 15.84 5.27 -18.49
CA MET A 263 16.33 6.05 -19.63
C MET A 263 15.20 6.50 -20.56
N GLU A 264 14.21 5.65 -20.79
CA GLU A 264 13.05 5.96 -21.64
C GLU A 264 12.11 6.99 -21.01
N ASP A 265 12.00 6.98 -19.66
CA ASP A 265 11.34 8.05 -18.92
C ASP A 265 12.07 9.38 -19.08
N HIS A 266 13.39 9.40 -18.86
CA HIS A 266 14.19 10.64 -18.95
C HIS A 266 14.22 11.24 -20.36
N LEU A 267 14.40 10.42 -21.38
CA LEU A 267 14.59 10.87 -22.77
C LEU A 267 13.27 10.95 -23.55
N GLY A 268 12.17 10.40 -23.01
CA GLY A 268 10.83 10.42 -23.61
C GLY A 268 10.09 11.72 -23.42
N ASP A 269 8.92 11.79 -24.03
CA ASP A 269 8.02 12.95 -24.05
C ASP A 269 6.81 12.80 -23.13
N MET A 270 6.49 11.57 -22.70
CA MET A 270 5.42 11.25 -21.75
C MET A 270 5.84 10.09 -20.85
N ASP A 271 5.54 10.19 -19.56
CA ASP A 271 5.44 9.09 -18.59
C ASP A 271 3.97 8.95 -18.17
N PHE A 272 3.34 7.85 -18.57
CA PHE A 272 1.93 7.61 -18.37
C PHE A 272 1.72 6.33 -17.58
N LYS A 273 1.41 6.48 -16.28
CA LYS A 273 1.20 5.39 -15.36
C LYS A 273 -0.27 5.02 -15.27
N VAL A 274 -0.57 3.74 -15.49
CA VAL A 274 -1.94 3.20 -15.47
C VAL A 274 -1.98 1.99 -14.54
N ALA A 275 -2.76 2.10 -13.49
CA ALA A 275 -3.04 1.00 -12.57
C ALA A 275 -4.51 0.58 -12.65
N GLY A 276 -4.81 -0.69 -12.42
CA GLY A 276 -6.18 -1.18 -12.41
C GLY A 276 -6.29 -2.70 -12.36
N THR A 277 -7.54 -3.14 -12.24
CA THR A 277 -7.96 -4.53 -12.25
C THR A 277 -8.13 -5.05 -13.69
N GLU A 278 -8.59 -6.28 -13.87
CA GLU A 278 -8.97 -6.76 -15.20
C GLU A 278 -10.24 -6.06 -15.74
N HIS A 279 -11.08 -5.54 -14.86
CA HIS A 279 -12.35 -4.89 -15.19
C HIS A 279 -12.22 -3.40 -15.51
N GLY A 280 -11.27 -2.69 -14.85
CA GLY A 280 -11.16 -1.25 -15.02
C GLY A 280 -9.88 -0.65 -14.46
N ILE A 281 -9.74 0.64 -14.69
CA ILE A 281 -8.63 1.47 -14.20
C ILE A 281 -8.98 2.00 -12.81
N THR A 282 -8.07 1.91 -11.87
CA THR A 282 -8.23 2.42 -10.50
C THR A 282 -7.41 3.70 -10.25
N ALA A 283 -6.29 3.88 -10.95
CA ALA A 283 -5.50 5.10 -10.87
C ALA A 283 -4.73 5.40 -12.15
N ILE A 284 -4.57 6.69 -12.42
CA ILE A 284 -3.79 7.23 -13.54
C ILE A 284 -2.90 8.35 -13.01
N GLN A 285 -1.67 8.41 -13.53
CA GLN A 285 -0.81 9.58 -13.44
C GLN A 285 -0.14 9.80 -14.79
N MET A 286 -0.20 11.03 -15.32
CA MET A 286 0.44 11.41 -16.56
C MET A 286 1.39 12.60 -16.31
N ASP A 287 2.59 12.51 -16.85
CA ASP A 287 3.55 13.60 -16.96
C ASP A 287 3.96 13.73 -18.42
N ILE A 288 3.73 14.90 -19.01
CA ILE A 288 4.04 15.21 -20.41
C ILE A 288 5.06 16.35 -20.48
N LYS A 289 6.05 16.19 -21.35
CA LYS A 289 7.18 17.13 -21.54
C LYS A 289 7.05 17.90 -22.87
N ILE A 290 5.93 17.70 -23.58
CA ILE A 290 5.59 18.38 -24.85
C ILE A 290 4.31 19.22 -24.68
N ALA A 291 3.97 20.03 -25.67
CA ALA A 291 2.87 20.98 -25.58
C ALA A 291 1.47 20.35 -25.39
N GLY A 292 1.32 19.07 -25.69
CA GLY A 292 0.08 18.31 -25.55
C GLY A 292 0.17 16.99 -26.30
N ILE A 293 -0.83 16.14 -26.07
CA ILE A 293 -1.05 14.90 -26.79
C ILE A 293 -2.50 14.93 -27.33
N ASP A 294 -2.74 14.27 -28.44
CA ASP A 294 -4.07 14.14 -29.01
C ASP A 294 -4.84 12.94 -28.45
N GLU A 295 -6.11 12.85 -28.81
CA GLU A 295 -7.00 11.76 -28.36
C GLU A 295 -6.56 10.40 -28.91
N GLU A 296 -6.00 10.33 -30.11
CA GLU A 296 -5.56 9.08 -30.74
C GLU A 296 -4.39 8.48 -30.00
N ILE A 297 -3.40 9.30 -29.63
CA ILE A 297 -2.24 8.90 -28.79
C ILE A 297 -2.73 8.36 -27.44
N LEU A 298 -3.63 9.08 -26.77
CA LEU A 298 -4.15 8.69 -25.46
C LEU A 298 -4.94 7.37 -25.55
N ARG A 299 -5.80 7.24 -26.55
CA ARG A 299 -6.59 6.02 -26.77
C ARG A 299 -5.71 4.81 -27.05
N THR A 300 -4.68 4.98 -27.86
CA THR A 300 -3.71 3.92 -28.17
C THR A 300 -2.90 3.55 -26.95
N ALA A 301 -2.42 4.53 -26.18
CA ALA A 301 -1.65 4.29 -24.95
C ALA A 301 -2.49 3.53 -23.91
N LEU A 302 -3.76 3.88 -23.72
CA LEU A 302 -4.66 3.18 -22.81
C LEU A 302 -4.97 1.74 -23.26
N ALA A 303 -5.20 1.53 -24.54
CA ALA A 303 -5.41 0.19 -25.08
C ALA A 303 -4.18 -0.70 -24.90
N GLN A 304 -2.99 -0.18 -25.20
CA GLN A 304 -1.72 -0.88 -25.00
C GLN A 304 -1.42 -1.12 -23.51
N ALA A 305 -1.71 -0.15 -22.64
CA ALA A 305 -1.60 -0.28 -21.19
C ALA A 305 -2.51 -1.40 -20.65
N ARG A 306 -3.72 -1.55 -21.19
CA ARG A 306 -4.64 -2.64 -20.82
C ARG A 306 -4.04 -4.00 -21.11
N VAL A 307 -3.48 -4.20 -22.31
CA VAL A 307 -2.82 -5.47 -22.69
C VAL A 307 -1.67 -5.78 -21.74
N GLY A 308 -0.81 -4.80 -21.48
CA GLY A 308 0.32 -4.95 -20.56
C GLY A 308 -0.10 -5.25 -19.13
N ARG A 309 -1.12 -4.55 -18.62
CA ARG A 309 -1.64 -4.76 -17.27
C ARG A 309 -2.24 -6.15 -17.08
N LEU A 310 -3.01 -6.64 -18.06
CA LEU A 310 -3.56 -8.00 -18.03
C LEU A 310 -2.45 -9.07 -18.05
N HIS A 311 -1.39 -8.85 -18.83
CA HIS A 311 -0.22 -9.74 -18.79
C HIS A 311 0.42 -9.77 -17.41
N ILE A 312 0.63 -8.61 -16.77
CA ILE A 312 1.20 -8.51 -15.42
C ILE A 312 0.30 -9.22 -14.40
N LEU A 313 -1.02 -8.99 -14.42
CA LEU A 313 -1.98 -9.68 -13.56
C LEU A 313 -1.88 -11.21 -13.70
N ASN A 314 -1.77 -11.72 -14.91
CA ASN A 314 -1.63 -13.15 -15.15
C ASN A 314 -0.31 -13.72 -14.58
N GLU A 315 0.78 -12.97 -14.62
CA GLU A 315 2.04 -13.39 -13.98
C GLU A 315 1.91 -13.37 -12.44
N MET A 316 1.29 -12.36 -11.87
CA MET A 316 1.06 -12.26 -10.42
C MET A 316 0.18 -13.41 -9.90
N ARG A 317 -0.88 -13.80 -10.64
CA ARG A 317 -1.77 -14.92 -10.30
C ARG A 317 -1.06 -16.28 -10.21
N LYS A 318 0.08 -16.45 -10.86
CA LYS A 318 0.87 -17.69 -10.73
C LYS A 318 1.47 -17.86 -9.34
N THR A 319 1.67 -16.76 -8.61
CA THR A 319 2.21 -16.76 -7.25
C THR A 319 1.12 -16.85 -6.19
N ILE A 320 0.09 -16.01 -6.32
CA ILE A 320 -1.09 -16.03 -5.46
C ILE A 320 -2.27 -15.45 -6.25
N ASP A 321 -3.42 -16.13 -6.25
CA ASP A 321 -4.62 -15.76 -7.02
C ASP A 321 -5.82 -15.38 -6.13
N ALA A 322 -5.73 -15.67 -4.83
CA ALA A 322 -6.75 -15.36 -3.84
C ALA A 322 -6.12 -14.98 -2.48
N PRO A 323 -6.85 -14.25 -1.62
CA PRO A 323 -6.39 -13.98 -0.27
C PRO A 323 -6.14 -15.28 0.50
N ARG A 324 -5.10 -15.31 1.33
CA ARG A 324 -4.91 -16.45 2.25
C ARG A 324 -6.15 -16.62 3.13
N PRO A 325 -6.57 -17.86 3.40
CA PRO A 325 -7.77 -18.15 4.17
C PRO A 325 -7.64 -17.77 5.66
N HIS A 326 -6.43 -17.60 6.13
CA HIS A 326 -6.13 -17.25 7.53
C HIS A 326 -5.10 -16.12 7.57
N LEU A 327 -5.29 -15.23 8.53
CA LEU A 327 -4.29 -14.20 8.84
C LEU A 327 -3.02 -14.84 9.39
N SER A 328 -1.89 -14.11 9.28
CA SER A 328 -0.65 -14.48 9.94
C SER A 328 -0.89 -14.73 11.44
N LYS A 329 -0.21 -15.70 12.01
CA LYS A 329 -0.23 -15.95 13.46
C LYS A 329 0.27 -14.76 14.31
N TYR A 330 0.93 -13.82 13.68
CA TYR A 330 1.41 -12.58 14.31
C TYR A 330 0.44 -11.41 14.15
N ALA A 331 -0.54 -11.53 13.24
CA ALA A 331 -1.59 -10.52 13.10
C ALA A 331 -2.56 -10.59 14.28
N PRO A 332 -3.03 -9.43 14.79
CA PRO A 332 -4.06 -9.44 15.82
C PRO A 332 -5.35 -10.06 15.27
N LYS A 333 -5.95 -10.97 16.02
CA LYS A 333 -7.30 -11.44 15.76
C LYS A 333 -8.27 -10.45 16.36
N ILE A 334 -9.36 -10.18 15.67
CA ILE A 334 -10.41 -9.28 16.15
C ILE A 334 -11.71 -10.06 16.18
N ILE A 335 -12.38 -10.03 17.33
CA ILE A 335 -13.77 -10.47 17.45
C ILE A 335 -14.65 -9.25 17.71
N THR A 336 -15.83 -9.25 17.14
CA THR A 336 -16.86 -8.21 17.35
C THR A 336 -18.02 -8.81 18.12
N MET A 337 -18.48 -8.10 19.15
CA MET A 337 -19.71 -8.43 19.85
C MET A 337 -20.56 -7.17 20.01
N ASN A 338 -21.87 -7.34 20.08
CA ASN A 338 -22.82 -6.25 20.31
C ASN A 338 -23.34 -6.33 21.74
N ILE A 339 -23.33 -5.20 22.43
CA ILE A 339 -23.90 -5.04 23.76
C ILE A 339 -25.00 -3.96 23.72
N ASN A 340 -25.88 -3.98 24.70
CA ASN A 340 -26.84 -2.90 24.88
C ASN A 340 -26.08 -1.57 25.16
N PRO A 341 -26.31 -0.49 24.37
CA PRO A 341 -25.64 0.80 24.59
C PRO A 341 -25.75 1.32 26.02
N ASP A 342 -26.85 1.05 26.72
CA ASP A 342 -27.04 1.47 28.12
C ASP A 342 -26.06 0.77 29.08
N LYS A 343 -25.52 -0.41 28.70
CA LYS A 343 -24.54 -1.18 29.46
C LYS A 343 -23.07 -0.78 29.22
N ILE A 344 -22.81 0.08 28.25
CA ILE A 344 -21.44 0.57 27.98
C ILE A 344 -20.80 1.11 29.24
N ARG A 345 -21.57 1.84 30.06
CA ARG A 345 -21.06 2.43 31.32
C ARG A 345 -20.65 1.34 32.33
N ASP A 346 -21.36 0.22 32.38
CA ASP A 346 -21.05 -0.89 33.28
C ASP A 346 -19.75 -1.59 32.86
N VAL A 347 -19.56 -1.79 31.55
CA VAL A 347 -18.34 -2.40 30.99
C VAL A 347 -17.13 -1.48 31.18
N ILE A 348 -17.28 -0.16 30.99
CA ILE A 348 -16.20 0.80 31.21
C ILE A 348 -15.92 0.93 32.71
N GLY A 349 -16.95 1.00 33.53
CA GLY A 349 -16.88 1.20 34.96
C GLY A 349 -16.45 2.62 35.39
N PRO A 350 -16.53 2.95 36.68
CA PRO A 350 -16.16 4.26 37.20
C PRO A 350 -14.70 4.61 36.88
N GLY A 351 -14.50 5.67 36.08
CA GLY A 351 -13.16 6.10 35.66
C GLY A 351 -12.39 5.08 34.83
N GLY A 352 -13.10 4.18 34.11
CA GLY A 352 -12.48 3.17 33.24
C GLY A 352 -11.92 1.94 33.99
N LYS A 353 -12.16 1.79 35.31
CA LYS A 353 -11.53 0.76 36.14
C LYS A 353 -11.89 -0.67 35.73
N VAL A 354 -13.12 -0.92 35.27
CA VAL A 354 -13.56 -2.27 34.90
C VAL A 354 -12.88 -2.71 33.60
N ILE A 355 -12.96 -1.90 32.56
CA ILE A 355 -12.34 -2.21 31.27
C ILE A 355 -10.81 -2.32 31.38
N THR A 356 -10.17 -1.42 32.14
CA THR A 356 -8.72 -1.49 32.38
C THR A 356 -8.32 -2.79 33.08
N LYS A 357 -9.11 -3.24 34.07
CA LYS A 357 -8.85 -4.53 34.72
C LYS A 357 -8.96 -5.71 33.76
N ILE A 358 -9.95 -5.74 32.87
CA ILE A 358 -10.08 -6.79 31.86
C ILE A 358 -8.87 -6.78 30.94
N ILE A 359 -8.44 -5.59 30.46
CA ILE A 359 -7.27 -5.42 29.60
C ILE A 359 -5.98 -5.91 30.29
N ASP A 360 -5.77 -5.51 31.57
CA ASP A 360 -4.57 -5.90 32.33
C ASP A 360 -4.51 -7.41 32.59
N GLU A 361 -5.64 -8.07 32.80
CA GLU A 361 -5.72 -9.50 33.06
C GLU A 361 -5.56 -10.36 31.80
N THR A 362 -5.97 -9.85 30.64
CA THR A 362 -6.00 -10.62 29.38
C THR A 362 -4.95 -10.18 28.37
N GLY A 363 -4.41 -8.96 28.50
CA GLY A 363 -3.46 -8.40 27.53
C GLY A 363 -4.07 -8.08 26.17
N VAL A 364 -5.40 -8.12 26.03
CA VAL A 364 -6.11 -7.75 24.80
C VAL A 364 -6.35 -6.23 24.73
N LYS A 365 -6.66 -5.73 23.55
CA LYS A 365 -7.16 -4.38 23.36
C LYS A 365 -8.68 -4.43 23.18
N ILE A 366 -9.40 -3.51 23.82
CA ILE A 366 -10.87 -3.45 23.76
C ILE A 366 -11.26 -2.03 23.34
N ASP A 367 -11.97 -1.92 22.22
CA ASP A 367 -12.54 -0.69 21.72
C ASP A 367 -14.08 -0.81 21.74
N ILE A 368 -14.79 0.22 22.26
CA ILE A 368 -16.26 0.22 22.38
C ILE A 368 -16.79 1.45 21.68
N GLU A 369 -17.69 1.24 20.72
CA GLU A 369 -18.41 2.30 20.03
C GLU A 369 -19.70 2.70 20.76
N GLN A 370 -20.16 3.92 20.52
CA GLN A 370 -21.41 4.41 21.12
C GLN A 370 -22.65 3.63 20.68
N THR A 371 -22.56 2.92 19.57
CA THR A 371 -23.60 2.03 19.03
C THR A 371 -23.79 0.74 19.86
N GLY A 372 -22.81 0.43 20.72
CA GLY A 372 -22.76 -0.83 21.47
C GLY A 372 -21.90 -1.92 20.79
N GLU A 373 -21.25 -1.61 19.68
CA GLU A 373 -20.25 -2.51 19.08
C GLU A 373 -18.97 -2.52 19.92
N VAL A 374 -18.52 -3.70 20.27
CA VAL A 374 -17.30 -3.94 21.04
C VAL A 374 -16.32 -4.76 20.20
N PHE A 375 -15.15 -4.23 19.97
CA PHE A 375 -14.05 -4.87 19.27
C PHE A 375 -13.02 -5.34 20.28
N ILE A 376 -12.78 -6.65 20.34
CA ILE A 376 -11.76 -7.26 21.21
C ILE A 376 -10.66 -7.78 20.31
N SER A 377 -9.44 -7.28 20.46
CA SER A 377 -8.31 -7.64 19.61
C SER A 377 -7.10 -8.12 20.41
N GLY A 378 -6.47 -9.18 19.92
CA GLY A 378 -5.29 -9.77 20.54
C GLY A 378 -4.65 -10.83 19.65
N ILE A 379 -3.49 -11.34 20.07
CA ILE A 379 -2.79 -12.42 19.36
C ILE A 379 -3.26 -13.78 19.87
N ASP A 380 -3.51 -13.89 21.16
CA ASP A 380 -3.90 -15.12 21.85
C ASP A 380 -5.43 -15.28 21.88
N GLN A 381 -5.93 -16.33 21.25
CA GLN A 381 -7.35 -16.60 21.17
C GLN A 381 -7.98 -16.87 22.55
N GLU A 382 -7.29 -17.58 23.45
CA GLU A 382 -7.82 -17.90 24.77
C GLU A 382 -8.03 -16.62 25.60
N MET A 383 -7.13 -15.66 25.46
CA MET A 383 -7.25 -14.36 26.14
C MET A 383 -8.38 -13.50 25.55
N ILE A 384 -8.60 -13.56 24.24
CA ILE A 384 -9.72 -12.89 23.59
C ILE A 384 -11.05 -13.48 24.09
N ASP A 385 -11.17 -14.82 24.10
CA ASP A 385 -12.37 -15.52 24.56
C ASP A 385 -12.65 -15.24 26.05
N LEU A 386 -11.61 -15.16 26.86
CA LEU A 386 -11.72 -14.78 28.27
C LEU A 386 -12.22 -13.34 28.44
N ALA A 387 -11.71 -12.40 27.65
CA ALA A 387 -12.17 -11.01 27.68
C ALA A 387 -13.63 -10.90 27.22
N GLN A 388 -13.99 -11.58 26.14
CA GLN A 388 -15.37 -11.65 25.65
C GLN A 388 -16.31 -12.19 26.72
N LYS A 389 -15.93 -13.29 27.39
CA LYS A 389 -16.71 -13.86 28.49
C LYS A 389 -16.92 -12.88 29.62
N LYS A 390 -15.85 -12.20 30.08
CA LYS A 390 -15.93 -11.19 31.15
C LYS A 390 -16.87 -10.03 30.80
N ILE A 391 -16.87 -9.59 29.54
CA ILE A 391 -17.80 -8.54 29.07
C ILE A 391 -19.22 -9.09 29.02
N SER A 392 -19.42 -10.30 28.52
CA SER A 392 -20.74 -10.95 28.50
C SER A 392 -21.33 -11.12 29.90
N ASP A 393 -20.51 -11.51 30.88
CA ASP A 393 -20.94 -11.66 32.28
C ASP A 393 -21.37 -10.30 32.89
N ILE A 394 -20.76 -9.18 32.48
CA ILE A 394 -21.12 -7.82 32.97
C ILE A 394 -22.46 -7.35 32.34
N VAL A 395 -22.71 -7.67 31.07
CA VAL A 395 -23.89 -7.18 30.32
C VAL A 395 -25.05 -8.14 30.37
N ALA A 396 -24.90 -9.31 31.04
CA ALA A 396 -25.93 -10.31 31.16
C ALA A 396 -27.24 -9.70 31.71
N GLU A 397 -28.35 -10.00 31.07
CA GLU A 397 -29.70 -9.59 31.49
C GLU A 397 -30.56 -10.81 31.66
N VAL A 398 -31.36 -10.82 32.72
CA VAL A 398 -32.30 -11.90 32.98
C VAL A 398 -33.57 -11.66 32.18
N GLU A 399 -33.94 -12.62 31.34
CA GLU A 399 -35.13 -12.55 30.51
C GLU A 399 -36.30 -13.31 31.10
N VAL A 400 -37.49 -12.73 31.02
CA VAL A 400 -38.72 -13.35 31.47
C VAL A 400 -39.09 -14.54 30.56
N GLY A 401 -39.23 -15.73 31.17
CA GLY A 401 -39.61 -16.97 30.46
C GLY A 401 -38.42 -17.90 30.17
N GLN A 402 -37.19 -17.49 30.45
CA GLN A 402 -36.03 -18.39 30.41
C GLN A 402 -35.92 -19.21 31.68
N VAL A 403 -35.31 -20.39 31.57
CA VAL A 403 -34.99 -21.30 32.68
C VAL A 403 -33.50 -21.15 32.99
N TYR A 404 -33.19 -20.72 34.20
CA TYR A 404 -31.83 -20.57 34.69
C TYR A 404 -31.47 -21.67 35.65
N LYS A 405 -30.22 -22.06 35.70
CA LYS A 405 -29.64 -22.89 36.77
C LYS A 405 -28.68 -22.03 37.56
N GLY A 406 -28.93 -21.90 38.86
CA GLY A 406 -28.10 -21.06 39.69
C GLY A 406 -27.93 -21.61 41.08
N LYS A 407 -27.04 -21.00 41.85
CA LYS A 407 -26.76 -21.37 43.24
C LYS A 407 -27.59 -20.55 44.21
N VAL A 408 -28.07 -21.19 45.23
CA VAL A 408 -28.78 -20.53 46.32
C VAL A 408 -27.83 -19.64 47.10
N THR A 409 -27.95 -18.33 47.02
CA THR A 409 -27.10 -17.35 47.69
C THR A 409 -27.60 -17.00 49.08
N ARG A 410 -28.92 -16.94 49.28
CA ARG A 410 -29.56 -16.63 50.59
C ARG A 410 -30.89 -17.33 50.74
N ILE A 411 -31.18 -17.70 51.96
CA ILE A 411 -32.48 -18.29 52.34
C ILE A 411 -33.15 -17.36 53.39
N LEU A 412 -34.41 -16.94 53.12
CA LEU A 412 -35.26 -16.17 53.96
C LEU A 412 -36.60 -16.84 54.21
N ASN A 413 -37.35 -16.44 55.23
CA ASN A 413 -38.66 -17.07 55.58
C ASN A 413 -39.68 -17.12 54.44
N PHE A 414 -39.58 -16.19 53.47
CA PHE A 414 -40.51 -16.08 52.33
C PHE A 414 -40.01 -16.62 51.03
N GLY A 415 -38.74 -17.08 50.95
CA GLY A 415 -38.18 -17.63 49.72
C GLY A 415 -36.68 -17.78 49.79
N ALA A 416 -36.10 -18.22 48.66
CA ALA A 416 -34.67 -18.34 48.44
C ALA A 416 -34.20 -17.43 47.33
N PHE A 417 -33.04 -16.79 47.49
CA PHE A 417 -32.37 -16.07 46.43
C PHE A 417 -31.42 -17.01 45.71
N VAL A 418 -31.51 -17.03 44.39
CA VAL A 418 -30.71 -17.86 43.50
C VAL A 418 -29.98 -16.94 42.56
N GLU A 419 -28.67 -17.07 42.48
CA GLU A 419 -27.89 -16.34 41.51
C GLU A 419 -28.19 -16.86 40.11
N LEU A 420 -28.89 -16.07 39.28
CA LEU A 420 -29.31 -16.41 37.93
C LEU A 420 -28.20 -16.17 36.93
N GLU A 421 -27.47 -15.07 37.12
CA GLU A 421 -26.31 -14.65 36.38
C GLU A 421 -25.32 -14.02 37.35
N PRO A 422 -24.02 -13.89 37.06
CA PRO A 422 -23.03 -13.32 37.97
C PRO A 422 -23.47 -11.95 38.54
N GLY A 423 -23.77 -11.91 39.83
CA GLY A 423 -24.20 -10.72 40.55
C GLY A 423 -25.71 -10.36 40.40
N ILE A 424 -26.50 -11.21 39.76
CA ILE A 424 -27.97 -11.03 39.61
C ILE A 424 -28.68 -12.14 40.36
N ASP A 425 -29.26 -11.79 41.51
CA ASP A 425 -30.07 -12.70 42.30
C ASP A 425 -31.55 -12.65 41.92
N GLY A 426 -32.12 -13.79 41.64
CA GLY A 426 -33.57 -14.01 41.48
C GLY A 426 -34.25 -14.54 42.76
N LEU A 427 -35.42 -14.04 43.11
CA LEU A 427 -36.17 -14.55 44.25
C LEU A 427 -37.10 -15.70 43.82
N VAL A 428 -36.89 -16.86 44.36
CA VAL A 428 -37.84 -18.00 44.29
C VAL A 428 -38.72 -17.97 45.57
N HIS A 429 -39.96 -17.51 45.39
CA HIS A 429 -40.92 -17.44 46.53
C HIS A 429 -41.19 -18.86 47.08
N ILE A 430 -41.37 -18.97 48.39
CA ILE A 430 -41.59 -20.24 49.12
C ILE A 430 -42.65 -21.14 48.47
N SER A 431 -43.71 -20.53 47.92
CA SER A 431 -44.79 -21.26 47.24
C SER A 431 -44.42 -21.85 45.88
N LYS A 432 -43.21 -21.55 45.38
CA LYS A 432 -42.72 -22.04 44.08
C LYS A 432 -41.53 -22.97 44.21
N ILE A 433 -41.08 -23.26 45.47
CA ILE A 433 -39.95 -24.14 45.75
C ILE A 433 -40.39 -25.62 45.71
N SER A 434 -41.60 -25.90 46.18
CA SER A 434 -42.14 -27.27 46.23
C SER A 434 -43.61 -27.30 45.92
N HIS A 435 -44.12 -28.45 45.45
CA HIS A 435 -45.54 -28.75 45.37
C HIS A 435 -46.18 -29.04 46.73
N ASP A 436 -45.35 -29.48 47.71
CA ASP A 436 -45.79 -29.72 49.06
C ASP A 436 -45.70 -28.44 49.92
N HIS A 437 -46.57 -28.31 50.93
CA HIS A 437 -46.56 -27.15 51.82
C HIS A 437 -45.38 -27.22 52.79
N ILE A 438 -44.37 -26.40 52.60
CA ILE A 438 -43.20 -26.25 53.46
C ILE A 438 -43.35 -25.05 54.38
N LYS A 439 -42.81 -25.13 55.59
CA LYS A 439 -42.84 -24.02 56.55
C LYS A 439 -41.68 -23.07 56.39
N HIS A 440 -40.57 -23.56 55.90
CA HIS A 440 -39.36 -22.77 55.65
C HIS A 440 -38.59 -23.30 54.43
N PRO A 441 -38.02 -22.46 53.54
CA PRO A 441 -37.30 -22.91 52.36
C PRO A 441 -36.11 -23.83 52.67
N SER A 442 -35.45 -23.70 53.86
CA SER A 442 -34.35 -24.55 54.26
C SER A 442 -34.71 -26.01 54.50
N GLU A 443 -36.00 -26.38 54.48
CA GLU A 443 -36.44 -27.79 54.53
C GLU A 443 -36.07 -28.52 53.23
N ILE A 444 -35.93 -27.79 52.11
CA ILE A 444 -35.66 -28.35 50.76
C ILE A 444 -34.34 -27.86 50.19
N LEU A 445 -34.02 -26.55 50.37
CA LEU A 445 -32.85 -25.89 49.75
C LEU A 445 -31.72 -25.65 50.78
N LYS A 446 -30.49 -25.76 50.32
CA LYS A 446 -29.31 -25.39 51.10
C LYS A 446 -28.58 -24.25 50.40
N ILE A 447 -27.88 -23.39 51.18
CA ILE A 447 -27.00 -22.37 50.62
C ILE A 447 -25.91 -23.08 49.81
N ASP A 448 -25.54 -22.51 48.67
CA ASP A 448 -24.60 -23.02 47.68
C ASP A 448 -25.11 -24.25 46.90
N GLU A 449 -26.36 -24.67 47.06
CA GLU A 449 -26.99 -25.72 46.29
C GLU A 449 -27.37 -25.19 44.91
N GLU A 450 -27.13 -25.97 43.86
CA GLU A 450 -27.51 -25.66 42.49
C GLU A 450 -28.98 -26.05 42.22
N VAL A 451 -29.79 -25.12 41.76
CA VAL A 451 -31.22 -25.29 41.52
C VAL A 451 -31.67 -24.82 40.15
#